data_6b77611e4043f4498d9f1d4027b8b185
#
_entry.id   6b77611e4043f4498d9f1d4027b8b185
#
_cell.length_a   1.000
_cell.length_b   1.000
_cell.length_c   1.000
_cell.angle_alpha   90.00
_cell.angle_beta   90.00
_cell.angle_gamma   90.00
#
_symmetry.space_group_name_H-M   'P 1'
#
loop_
_entity.id
_entity.type
_entity.pdbx_description
1 polymer ?
#
loop_
_entity_poly.entity_id
_entity_poly.type
_entity_poly.pdbx_seq_one_letter_code
_entity_poly.pdbx_strand_id
1 'polypeptide(L)'
;IHIGNFTDVEPDLPADYDYICLIGVFEYGQAYIGGSTPYEDFLKILQKHLAPGGRIVIAIENKYGLKYFAGCKEDHLGDWFSGIENYPNGGVVRTFSRKKLEKIFDACGVGERSFYYPYPDYKFMTTVYSDAYLPGRGELSNNLRNFDRDRMLLFDEKSAFDGIVEEGLFSVFSNSYLAVIGKPLDLKYVRYSNDRAESFRIRTEILRDDRGNRIVRKYPLTKEAEAHVRHMMEAYEKLKGRYAGSRLDVNVCHPGEEDGIPYAEFEFVSGRPLSELMDECLDRQDIEGFHSLFAEYLERVGFGEEVPVA
;
A
#
# COMPACT_ATOMS: atom_id res chain seq x y z
N ILE A 1 -21.32 1.59 -21.02
CA ILE A 1 -21.37 2.65 -19.99
C ILE A 1 -22.83 2.97 -19.77
N HIS A 2 -23.29 2.91 -18.52
CA HIS A 2 -24.62 3.33 -18.10
C HIS A 2 -24.52 4.68 -17.42
N ILE A 3 -25.45 5.59 -17.69
CA ILE A 3 -25.50 6.94 -17.11
C ILE A 3 -26.84 7.08 -16.40
N GLY A 4 -26.85 7.28 -15.08
CA GLY A 4 -28.06 7.41 -14.28
C GLY A 4 -27.74 7.29 -12.79
N ASN A 5 -28.79 7.42 -11.95
CA ASN A 5 -28.65 7.05 -10.55
C ASN A 5 -28.45 5.54 -10.43
N PHE A 6 -27.68 5.08 -9.46
CA PHE A 6 -27.40 3.66 -9.28
C PHE A 6 -28.68 2.83 -9.18
N THR A 7 -29.65 3.27 -8.39
CA THR A 7 -30.94 2.59 -8.21
C THR A 7 -31.78 2.47 -9.48
N ASP A 8 -31.59 3.37 -10.44
CA ASP A 8 -32.31 3.35 -11.71
C ASP A 8 -31.66 2.40 -12.73
N VAL A 9 -30.34 2.24 -12.63
CA VAL A 9 -29.52 1.45 -13.57
C VAL A 9 -29.33 0.01 -13.07
N GLU A 10 -29.34 -0.21 -11.76
CA GLU A 10 -29.05 -1.50 -11.13
C GLU A 10 -29.89 -2.67 -11.68
N PRO A 11 -31.21 -2.52 -11.91
CA PRO A 11 -32.01 -3.63 -12.40
C PRO A 11 -31.59 -4.18 -13.77
N ASP A 12 -30.89 -3.37 -14.57
CA ASP A 12 -30.41 -3.72 -15.89
C ASP A 12 -28.97 -4.26 -15.90
N LEU A 13 -28.31 -4.32 -14.74
CA LEU A 13 -26.94 -4.81 -14.65
C LEU A 13 -26.88 -6.34 -14.64
N PRO A 14 -25.86 -6.95 -15.28
CA PRO A 14 -25.60 -8.38 -15.16
C PRO A 14 -25.39 -8.83 -13.71
N ALA A 15 -25.57 -10.13 -13.44
CA ALA A 15 -25.37 -10.75 -12.13
C ALA A 15 -24.21 -11.76 -12.13
N ASP A 16 -23.13 -11.45 -12.87
CA ASP A 16 -22.00 -12.36 -13.09
C ASP A 16 -20.66 -11.62 -13.15
N TYR A 17 -20.53 -10.52 -12.39
CA TYR A 17 -19.27 -9.77 -12.31
C TYR A 17 -18.22 -10.50 -11.45
N ASP A 18 -17.03 -10.69 -11.98
CA ASP A 18 -15.87 -11.17 -11.23
C ASP A 18 -15.37 -10.12 -10.22
N TYR A 19 -15.48 -8.84 -10.56
CA TYR A 19 -15.09 -7.71 -9.73
C TYR A 19 -16.12 -6.59 -9.77
N ILE A 20 -16.46 -6.07 -8.58
CA ILE A 20 -17.20 -4.82 -8.41
C ILE A 20 -16.31 -3.86 -7.63
N CYS A 21 -15.95 -2.72 -8.24
CA CYS A 21 -15.02 -1.76 -7.64
C CYS A 21 -15.75 -0.47 -7.25
N LEU A 22 -15.68 -0.12 -5.97
CA LEU A 22 -16.18 1.14 -5.41
C LEU A 22 -14.98 1.98 -4.93
N ILE A 23 -14.48 2.81 -5.81
CA ILE A 23 -13.32 3.66 -5.53
C ILE A 23 -13.81 5.06 -5.22
N GLY A 24 -13.85 5.46 -3.94
CA GLY A 24 -14.42 6.72 -3.50
C GLY A 24 -15.93 6.83 -3.79
N VAL A 25 -16.67 5.75 -3.54
CA VAL A 25 -18.11 5.65 -3.86
C VAL A 25 -18.92 5.15 -2.68
N PHE A 26 -18.41 4.25 -1.87
CA PHE A 26 -19.18 3.60 -0.81
C PHE A 26 -19.65 4.58 0.27
N GLU A 27 -18.90 5.64 0.52
CA GLU A 27 -19.21 6.73 1.44
C GLU A 27 -20.51 7.49 1.10
N TYR A 28 -20.93 7.42 -0.17
CA TYR A 28 -22.16 8.04 -0.67
C TYR A 28 -23.42 7.16 -0.51
N GLY A 29 -23.31 6.00 0.12
CA GLY A 29 -24.41 5.05 0.23
C GLY A 29 -25.69 5.66 0.81
N GLN A 30 -25.59 6.60 1.76
CA GLN A 30 -26.76 7.32 2.29
C GLN A 30 -27.44 8.20 1.22
N ALA A 31 -26.66 8.81 0.34
CA ALA A 31 -27.19 9.66 -0.72
C ALA A 31 -27.83 8.85 -1.86
N TYR A 32 -27.26 7.68 -2.18
CA TYR A 32 -27.70 6.86 -3.32
C TYR A 32 -28.83 5.91 -2.98
N ILE A 33 -28.83 5.34 -1.77
CA ILE A 33 -29.78 4.30 -1.35
C ILE A 33 -30.82 4.88 -0.37
N GLY A 34 -30.39 5.73 0.59
CA GLY A 34 -31.26 6.26 1.63
C GLY A 34 -31.67 5.21 2.67
N GLY A 35 -32.72 5.50 3.44
CA GLY A 35 -33.23 4.57 4.45
C GLY A 35 -32.45 4.58 5.77
N SER A 36 -32.67 3.57 6.60
CA SER A 36 -32.05 3.44 7.94
C SER A 36 -30.75 2.64 7.93
N THR A 37 -30.53 1.78 6.92
CA THR A 37 -29.38 0.90 6.76
C THR A 37 -28.77 1.01 5.35
N PRO A 38 -28.44 2.25 4.89
CA PRO A 38 -28.14 2.50 3.49
C PRO A 38 -26.88 1.78 3.00
N TYR A 39 -25.88 1.63 3.84
CA TYR A 39 -24.61 0.98 3.48
C TYR A 39 -24.75 -0.55 3.43
N GLU A 40 -25.50 -1.11 4.37
CA GLU A 40 -25.86 -2.52 4.38
C GLU A 40 -26.74 -2.88 3.17
N ASP A 41 -27.70 -2.04 2.84
CA ASP A 41 -28.60 -2.25 1.70
C ASP A 41 -27.82 -2.11 0.39
N PHE A 42 -26.96 -1.11 0.27
CA PHE A 42 -26.09 -0.95 -0.87
C PHE A 42 -25.20 -2.19 -1.09
N LEU A 43 -24.56 -2.67 -0.02
CA LEU A 43 -23.71 -3.86 -0.13
C LEU A 43 -24.48 -5.11 -0.53
N LYS A 44 -25.67 -5.32 0.03
CA LYS A 44 -26.55 -6.46 -0.33
C LYS A 44 -26.99 -6.40 -1.79
N ILE A 45 -27.25 -5.21 -2.33
CA ILE A 45 -27.54 -5.03 -3.76
C ILE A 45 -26.34 -5.48 -4.60
N LEU A 46 -25.15 -4.98 -4.27
CA LEU A 46 -23.92 -5.33 -5.00
C LEU A 46 -23.62 -6.83 -4.97
N GLN A 47 -23.86 -7.49 -3.82
CA GLN A 47 -23.65 -8.94 -3.70
C GLN A 47 -24.50 -9.77 -4.68
N LYS A 48 -25.67 -9.29 -5.12
CA LYS A 48 -26.52 -9.97 -6.11
C LYS A 48 -25.90 -9.99 -7.51
N HIS A 49 -25.00 -9.07 -7.79
CA HIS A 49 -24.36 -8.92 -9.09
C HIS A 49 -23.02 -9.63 -9.21
N LEU A 50 -22.54 -10.29 -8.14
CA LEU A 50 -21.29 -11.03 -8.16
C LEU A 50 -21.45 -12.41 -8.81
N ALA A 51 -20.50 -12.77 -9.65
CA ALA A 51 -20.28 -14.16 -10.04
C ALA A 51 -19.88 -15.03 -8.83
N PRO A 52 -20.07 -16.35 -8.90
CA PRO A 52 -19.52 -17.27 -7.89
C PRO A 52 -18.01 -17.10 -7.75
N GLY A 53 -17.55 -16.71 -6.54
CA GLY A 53 -16.13 -16.41 -6.27
C GLY A 53 -15.71 -15.00 -6.68
N GLY A 54 -16.61 -14.16 -7.14
CA GLY A 54 -16.38 -12.73 -7.42
C GLY A 54 -16.04 -11.94 -6.17
N ARG A 55 -15.50 -10.73 -6.34
CA ARG A 55 -15.01 -9.86 -5.26
C ARG A 55 -15.61 -8.47 -5.34
N ILE A 56 -15.88 -7.87 -4.18
CA ILE A 56 -16.15 -6.43 -4.09
C ILE A 56 -14.90 -5.77 -3.53
N VAL A 57 -14.43 -4.72 -4.19
CA VAL A 57 -13.24 -3.93 -3.81
C VAL A 57 -13.70 -2.53 -3.46
N ILE A 58 -13.47 -2.11 -2.21
CA ILE A 58 -13.89 -0.81 -1.68
C ILE A 58 -12.65 -0.02 -1.29
N ALA A 59 -12.36 1.08 -2.00
CA ALA A 59 -11.35 2.05 -1.60
C ALA A 59 -12.04 3.27 -0.97
N ILE A 60 -11.66 3.62 0.25
CA ILE A 60 -12.35 4.63 1.04
C ILE A 60 -11.42 5.28 2.07
N GLU A 61 -11.65 6.54 2.38
CA GLU A 61 -10.94 7.23 3.46
C GLU A 61 -11.26 6.63 4.83
N ASN A 62 -10.21 6.55 5.65
CA ASN A 62 -10.36 6.24 7.06
C ASN A 62 -10.68 7.50 7.86
N LYS A 63 -11.83 7.54 8.53
CA LYS A 63 -12.22 8.69 9.38
C LYS A 63 -11.21 9.04 10.49
N TYR A 64 -10.34 8.09 10.87
CA TYR A 64 -9.25 8.28 11.84
C TYR A 64 -7.87 8.34 11.17
N GLY A 65 -7.83 8.60 9.85
CA GLY A 65 -6.57 8.82 9.16
C GLY A 65 -5.74 9.92 9.82
N LEU A 66 -4.44 9.70 9.98
CA LEU A 66 -3.54 10.65 10.65
C LEU A 66 -3.62 12.05 10.02
N LYS A 67 -3.87 12.12 8.70
CA LYS A 67 -4.02 13.40 7.97
C LYS A 67 -5.03 14.35 8.61
N TYR A 68 -6.13 13.84 9.16
CA TYR A 68 -7.17 14.67 9.78
C TYR A 68 -6.75 15.24 11.11
N PHE A 69 -5.98 14.49 11.92
CA PHE A 69 -5.37 15.00 13.15
C PHE A 69 -4.27 16.01 12.85
N ALA A 70 -3.56 15.82 11.74
CA ALA A 70 -2.45 16.69 11.33
C ALA A 70 -2.89 17.97 10.60
N GLY A 71 -4.21 18.20 10.44
CA GLY A 71 -4.75 19.47 9.93
C GLY A 71 -5.45 19.41 8.57
N CYS A 72 -5.66 18.22 7.98
CA CYS A 72 -6.56 18.08 6.85
C CYS A 72 -8.00 18.31 7.29
N LYS A 73 -8.77 18.96 6.41
CA LYS A 73 -10.22 19.00 6.53
C LYS A 73 -10.81 17.67 6.12
N GLU A 74 -12.00 17.36 6.60
CA GLU A 74 -12.77 16.21 6.15
C GLU A 74 -13.10 16.36 4.66
N ASP A 75 -12.95 15.27 3.91
CA ASP A 75 -12.93 15.29 2.43
C ASP A 75 -14.26 15.76 1.80
N HIS A 76 -15.39 15.48 2.45
CA HIS A 76 -16.73 15.74 1.90
C HIS A 76 -17.38 17.00 2.46
N LEU A 77 -17.24 17.26 3.76
CA LEU A 77 -17.84 18.43 4.40
C LEU A 77 -16.93 19.67 4.35
N GLY A 78 -15.63 19.47 4.24
CA GLY A 78 -14.66 20.56 4.23
C GLY A 78 -14.43 21.21 5.60
N ASP A 79 -14.90 20.59 6.69
CA ASP A 79 -14.71 21.02 8.07
C ASP A 79 -13.59 20.24 8.73
N TRP A 80 -12.93 20.85 9.74
CA TRP A 80 -11.95 20.14 10.55
C TRP A 80 -12.64 19.22 11.54
N PHE A 81 -12.08 18.03 11.73
CA PHE A 81 -12.43 17.04 12.75
C PHE A 81 -13.83 16.42 12.65
N SER A 82 -14.67 16.84 11.70
CA SER A 82 -16.06 16.35 11.59
C SER A 82 -16.17 14.81 11.60
N GLY A 83 -15.33 14.10 10.83
CA GLY A 83 -15.29 12.65 10.83
C GLY A 83 -14.88 12.07 12.18
N ILE A 84 -13.83 12.62 12.79
CA ILE A 84 -13.32 12.20 14.11
C ILE A 84 -14.41 12.37 15.18
N GLU A 85 -15.15 13.47 15.14
CA GLU A 85 -16.25 13.81 16.07
C GLU A 85 -17.58 13.12 15.73
N ASN A 86 -17.59 12.16 14.79
CA ASN A 86 -18.78 11.44 14.34
C ASN A 86 -19.85 12.30 13.68
N TYR A 87 -19.43 13.33 12.94
CA TYR A 87 -20.32 14.20 12.15
C TYR A 87 -21.40 14.91 13.00
N PRO A 88 -21.03 15.74 13.99
CA PRO A 88 -21.99 16.36 14.93
C PRO A 88 -23.00 17.25 14.24
N ASN A 89 -22.64 17.87 13.12
CA ASN A 89 -23.51 18.74 12.32
C ASN A 89 -24.30 17.98 11.24
N GLY A 90 -24.28 16.64 11.26
CA GLY A 90 -24.93 15.82 10.24
C GLY A 90 -24.02 15.59 9.03
N GLY A 91 -24.61 15.21 7.91
CA GLY A 91 -23.95 14.88 6.64
C GLY A 91 -24.47 13.57 6.05
N VAL A 92 -24.70 13.56 4.75
CA VAL A 92 -25.16 12.37 4.01
C VAL A 92 -24.00 11.55 3.46
N VAL A 93 -22.80 12.10 3.42
CA VAL A 93 -21.57 11.41 3.01
C VAL A 93 -20.72 11.20 4.25
N ARG A 94 -20.20 10.00 4.45
CA ARG A 94 -19.46 9.65 5.67
C ARG A 94 -18.31 8.71 5.37
N THR A 95 -17.16 9.00 5.96
CA THR A 95 -16.02 8.08 6.01
C THR A 95 -16.14 7.12 7.21
N PHE A 96 -15.40 6.03 7.18
CA PHE A 96 -15.55 4.95 8.15
C PHE A 96 -14.23 4.59 8.80
N SER A 97 -14.31 4.12 10.06
CA SER A 97 -13.23 3.33 10.64
C SER A 97 -13.32 1.88 10.18
N ARG A 98 -12.21 1.15 10.22
CA ARG A 98 -12.19 -0.30 9.94
C ARG A 98 -13.28 -1.06 10.71
N LYS A 99 -13.37 -0.83 12.00
CA LYS A 99 -14.39 -1.47 12.87
C LYS A 99 -15.83 -1.19 12.42
N LYS A 100 -16.10 0.00 11.88
CA LYS A 100 -17.46 0.30 11.36
C LYS A 100 -17.72 -0.42 10.04
N LEU A 101 -16.73 -0.50 9.16
CA LEU A 101 -16.82 -1.30 7.92
C LEU A 101 -17.05 -2.78 8.26
N GLU A 102 -16.27 -3.34 9.17
CA GLU A 102 -16.45 -4.73 9.62
C GLU A 102 -17.87 -5.00 10.12
N LYS A 103 -18.46 -4.09 10.91
CA LYS A 103 -19.86 -4.22 11.36
C LYS A 103 -20.88 -4.20 10.23
N ILE A 104 -20.66 -3.37 9.20
CA ILE A 104 -21.51 -3.35 7.99
C ILE A 104 -21.38 -4.70 7.26
N PHE A 105 -20.16 -5.20 7.09
CA PHE A 105 -19.90 -6.48 6.46
C PHE A 105 -20.54 -7.65 7.21
N ASP A 106 -20.42 -7.67 8.53
CA ASP A 106 -21.07 -8.68 9.40
C ASP A 106 -22.60 -8.66 9.25
N ALA A 107 -23.21 -7.48 9.22
CA ALA A 107 -24.66 -7.32 9.03
C ALA A 107 -25.14 -7.78 7.63
N CYS A 108 -24.22 -7.85 6.65
CA CYS A 108 -24.49 -8.36 5.30
C CYS A 108 -24.11 -9.84 5.12
N GLY A 109 -23.69 -10.54 6.18
CA GLY A 109 -23.30 -11.95 6.11
C GLY A 109 -21.97 -12.18 5.39
N VAL A 110 -21.09 -11.17 5.30
CA VAL A 110 -19.77 -11.30 4.69
C VAL A 110 -18.87 -12.15 5.59
N GLY A 111 -18.54 -13.37 5.13
CA GLY A 111 -17.66 -14.29 5.86
C GLY A 111 -16.18 -14.04 5.59
N GLU A 112 -15.81 -13.83 4.35
CA GLU A 112 -14.42 -13.67 3.93
C GLU A 112 -14.16 -12.21 3.52
N ARG A 113 -13.18 -11.57 4.17
CA ARG A 113 -12.81 -10.19 3.91
C ARG A 113 -11.35 -9.94 4.30
N SER A 114 -10.72 -8.98 3.63
CA SER A 114 -9.36 -8.54 3.93
C SER A 114 -9.22 -7.02 3.81
N PHE A 115 -8.26 -6.46 4.53
CA PHE A 115 -7.95 -5.04 4.52
C PHE A 115 -6.52 -4.81 4.03
N TYR A 116 -6.40 -3.82 3.17
CA TYR A 116 -5.15 -3.29 2.66
C TYR A 116 -5.10 -1.79 2.93
N TYR A 117 -3.89 -1.25 2.97
CA TYR A 117 -3.63 0.14 3.37
C TYR A 117 -2.87 0.86 2.27
N PRO A 118 -3.60 1.52 1.33
CA PRO A 118 -2.97 2.39 0.33
C PRO A 118 -2.28 3.56 1.01
N TYR A 119 -1.01 3.78 0.69
CA TYR A 119 -0.21 4.86 1.24
C TYR A 119 0.38 5.72 0.11
N PRO A 120 0.37 7.06 0.26
CA PRO A 120 -0.14 7.85 1.39
C PRO A 120 -1.68 7.93 1.47
N ASP A 121 -2.40 7.70 0.38
CA ASP A 121 -3.85 7.66 0.27
C ASP A 121 -4.26 6.86 -0.98
N TYR A 122 -5.47 6.29 -1.04
CA TYR A 122 -5.92 5.51 -2.20
C TYR A 122 -5.99 6.33 -3.50
N LYS A 123 -6.18 7.65 -3.42
CA LYS A 123 -6.28 8.55 -4.58
C LYS A 123 -4.95 8.71 -5.34
N PHE A 124 -3.82 8.60 -4.64
CA PHE A 124 -2.47 8.78 -5.21
C PHE A 124 -1.43 7.87 -4.54
N MET A 125 -1.82 6.63 -4.34
CA MET A 125 -0.98 5.63 -3.69
C MET A 125 0.32 5.36 -4.47
N THR A 126 1.39 5.20 -3.70
CA THR A 126 2.65 4.66 -4.19
C THR A 126 2.94 3.29 -3.62
N THR A 127 2.27 2.94 -2.52
CA THR A 127 2.49 1.70 -1.79
C THR A 127 1.15 1.19 -1.26
N VAL A 128 0.96 -0.13 -1.23
CA VAL A 128 -0.15 -0.77 -0.54
C VAL A 128 0.42 -1.78 0.43
N TYR A 129 0.11 -1.61 1.70
CA TYR A 129 0.39 -2.55 2.78
C TYR A 129 -0.81 -3.47 3.04
N SER A 130 -0.61 -4.53 3.82
CA SER A 130 -1.68 -5.43 4.28
C SER A 130 -1.46 -5.80 5.75
N ASP A 131 -2.44 -6.45 6.38
CA ASP A 131 -2.26 -7.02 7.72
C ASP A 131 -1.11 -8.06 7.81
N ALA A 132 -0.70 -8.62 6.66
CA ALA A 132 0.42 -9.58 6.59
C ALA A 132 1.79 -8.91 6.40
N TYR A 133 1.82 -7.63 6.07
CA TYR A 133 3.04 -6.82 5.90
C TYR A 133 2.71 -5.35 6.15
N LEU A 134 2.91 -4.92 7.39
CA LEU A 134 2.77 -3.53 7.82
C LEU A 134 4.10 -2.78 7.63
N PRO A 135 4.07 -1.44 7.52
CA PRO A 135 5.29 -0.66 7.37
C PRO A 135 6.19 -0.75 8.61
N GLY A 136 7.49 -0.67 8.39
CA GLY A 136 8.49 -0.42 9.43
C GLY A 136 8.76 1.08 9.63
N ARG A 137 9.50 1.43 10.69
CA ARG A 137 9.98 2.78 10.94
C ARG A 137 10.74 3.32 9.73
N GLY A 138 10.53 4.57 9.39
CA GLY A 138 11.19 5.26 8.27
C GLY A 138 10.58 4.99 6.88
N GLU A 139 9.70 3.99 6.71
CA GLU A 139 9.10 3.68 5.42
C GLU A 139 8.06 4.71 4.96
N LEU A 140 7.41 5.41 5.89
CA LEU A 140 6.30 6.34 5.62
C LEU A 140 6.78 7.79 5.44
N SER A 141 7.84 8.00 4.64
CA SER A 141 8.50 9.29 4.48
C SER A 141 7.83 10.27 3.51
N ASN A 142 6.91 9.79 2.65
CA ASN A 142 6.26 10.60 1.61
C ASN A 142 4.91 11.21 2.03
N ASN A 143 4.58 11.18 3.31
CA ASN A 143 3.27 11.57 3.79
C ASN A 143 2.98 13.08 3.67
N LEU A 144 4.00 13.93 3.69
CA LEU A 144 3.87 15.40 3.60
C LEU A 144 3.19 15.92 2.32
N ARG A 145 3.05 15.10 1.30
CA ARG A 145 2.39 15.45 0.04
C ARG A 145 1.00 14.84 -0.09
N ASN A 146 0.49 14.25 0.98
CA ASN A 146 -0.83 13.63 0.97
C ASN A 146 -1.92 14.67 1.22
N PHE A 147 -2.13 15.57 0.27
CA PHE A 147 -3.30 16.46 0.31
C PHE A 147 -3.69 16.90 -1.09
N ASP A 148 -4.94 16.80 -1.34
CA ASP A 148 -5.62 17.27 -2.56
C ASP A 148 -6.25 18.66 -2.35
N ARG A 149 -6.08 19.27 -1.17
CA ARG A 149 -6.61 20.57 -0.77
C ARG A 149 -5.64 21.30 0.14
N ASP A 150 -5.84 22.62 0.28
CA ASP A 150 -5.15 23.41 1.28
C ASP A 150 -5.43 22.88 2.69
N ARG A 151 -4.37 22.72 3.48
CA ARG A 151 -4.44 22.16 4.84
C ARG A 151 -3.49 22.88 5.79
N MET A 152 -3.79 22.81 7.07
CA MET A 152 -2.83 23.12 8.10
C MET A 152 -1.80 21.98 8.25
N LEU A 153 -0.62 22.30 8.71
CA LEU A 153 0.43 21.36 9.09
C LEU A 153 0.68 21.53 10.60
N LEU A 154 -0.04 20.75 11.42
CA LEU A 154 0.00 20.91 12.88
C LEU A 154 1.22 20.23 13.50
N PHE A 155 1.73 19.18 12.87
CA PHE A 155 2.93 18.44 13.30
C PHE A 155 3.57 17.71 12.10
N ASP A 156 4.77 17.17 12.31
CA ASP A 156 5.43 16.32 11.31
C ASP A 156 4.81 14.93 11.28
N GLU A 157 4.07 14.66 10.21
CA GLU A 157 3.38 13.39 10.01
C GLU A 157 4.32 12.20 9.84
N LYS A 158 5.54 12.42 9.31
CA LYS A 158 6.54 11.35 9.19
C LYS A 158 6.94 10.86 10.58
N SER A 159 7.35 11.76 11.45
CA SER A 159 7.75 11.43 12.82
C SER A 159 6.60 10.83 13.62
N ALA A 160 5.37 11.34 13.41
CA ALA A 160 4.17 10.78 14.05
C ALA A 160 3.87 9.36 13.57
N PHE A 161 4.01 9.08 12.26
CA PHE A 161 3.85 7.73 11.74
C PHE A 161 4.92 6.77 12.25
N ASP A 162 6.16 7.20 12.41
CA ASP A 162 7.20 6.35 12.98
C ASP A 162 6.81 5.86 14.38
N GLY A 163 6.34 6.75 15.27
CA GLY A 163 5.81 6.36 16.57
C GLY A 163 4.58 5.47 16.52
N ILE A 164 3.63 5.77 15.60
CA ILE A 164 2.42 4.97 15.39
C ILE A 164 2.76 3.54 14.92
N VAL A 165 3.77 3.41 14.07
CA VAL A 165 4.27 2.12 13.57
C VAL A 165 4.92 1.32 14.69
N GLU A 166 5.76 1.94 15.51
CA GLU A 166 6.42 1.31 16.65
C GLU A 166 5.41 0.77 17.67
N GLU A 167 4.28 1.46 17.87
CA GLU A 167 3.19 1.03 18.74
C GLU A 167 2.21 0.02 18.07
N GLY A 168 2.44 -0.37 16.81
CA GLY A 168 1.58 -1.30 16.08
C GLY A 168 0.21 -0.72 15.69
N LEU A 169 0.06 0.59 15.65
CA LEU A 169 -1.22 1.28 15.44
C LEU A 169 -1.45 1.73 13.99
N PHE A 170 -0.57 1.42 13.06
CA PHE A 170 -0.66 1.87 11.66
C PHE A 170 -2.02 1.57 11.03
N SER A 171 -2.57 0.37 11.23
CA SER A 171 -3.88 -0.01 10.67
C SER A 171 -5.06 0.85 11.17
N VAL A 172 -4.90 1.50 12.31
CA VAL A 172 -5.91 2.42 12.87
C VAL A 172 -5.78 3.81 12.27
N PHE A 173 -4.54 4.28 12.06
CA PHE A 173 -4.23 5.64 11.62
C PHE A 173 -3.88 5.77 10.13
N SER A 174 -3.86 4.67 9.37
CA SER A 174 -3.75 4.72 7.91
C SER A 174 -4.80 5.66 7.32
N ASN A 175 -4.42 6.50 6.35
CA ASN A 175 -5.32 7.53 5.83
C ASN A 175 -6.50 6.98 5.03
N SER A 176 -6.37 5.77 4.49
CA SER A 176 -7.43 5.11 3.72
C SER A 176 -7.35 3.59 3.83
N TYR A 177 -8.41 2.93 3.43
CA TYR A 177 -8.51 1.48 3.32
C TYR A 177 -8.81 1.06 1.89
N LEU A 178 -8.31 -0.11 1.52
CA LEU A 178 -8.79 -0.93 0.43
C LEU A 178 -9.34 -2.21 1.06
N ALA A 179 -10.66 -2.30 1.21
CA ALA A 179 -11.32 -3.48 1.72
C ALA A 179 -11.73 -4.40 0.56
N VAL A 180 -11.43 -5.69 0.68
CA VAL A 180 -11.82 -6.71 -0.29
C VAL A 180 -12.77 -7.68 0.38
N ILE A 181 -13.96 -7.82 -0.18
CA ILE A 181 -14.97 -8.81 0.21
C ILE A 181 -14.88 -9.98 -0.76
N GLY A 182 -14.82 -11.19 -0.23
CA GLY A 182 -14.50 -12.43 -0.94
C GLY A 182 -13.04 -12.83 -0.76
N LYS A 183 -12.55 -13.75 -1.58
CA LYS A 183 -11.19 -14.28 -1.48
C LYS A 183 -10.15 -13.14 -1.45
N PRO A 184 -9.22 -13.13 -0.48
CA PRO A 184 -8.15 -12.12 -0.42
C PRO A 184 -7.38 -12.01 -1.75
N LEU A 185 -6.82 -10.83 -2.00
CA LEU A 185 -5.84 -10.67 -3.07
C LEU A 185 -4.58 -11.47 -2.71
N ASP A 186 -3.96 -12.06 -3.71
CA ASP A 186 -2.64 -12.71 -3.54
C ASP A 186 -1.55 -11.63 -3.49
N LEU A 187 -1.69 -10.73 -2.55
CA LEU A 187 -0.88 -9.54 -2.37
C LEU A 187 -0.66 -9.30 -0.88
N LYS A 188 0.59 -9.16 -0.46
CA LYS A 188 0.94 -8.76 0.91
C LYS A 188 1.42 -7.33 0.96
N TYR A 189 2.21 -6.94 -0.03
CA TYR A 189 2.82 -5.64 -0.17
C TYR A 189 3.06 -5.36 -1.65
N VAL A 190 2.79 -4.13 -2.07
CA VAL A 190 3.18 -3.64 -3.40
C VAL A 190 3.62 -2.19 -3.33
N ARG A 191 4.69 -1.87 -4.06
CA ARG A 191 5.16 -0.50 -4.27
C ARG A 191 5.27 -0.20 -5.77
N TYR A 192 4.79 0.96 -6.15
CA TYR A 192 4.86 1.51 -7.51
C TYR A 192 5.85 2.66 -7.55
N SER A 193 6.85 2.61 -8.43
CA SER A 193 7.80 3.71 -8.64
C SER A 193 7.31 4.69 -9.73
N ASN A 194 6.15 5.27 -9.52
CA ASN A 194 5.51 6.20 -10.46
C ASN A 194 6.24 7.56 -10.59
N ASP A 195 7.11 7.87 -9.63
CA ASP A 195 7.96 9.06 -9.57
C ASP A 195 9.19 9.01 -10.50
N ARG A 196 9.47 7.85 -11.11
CA ARG A 196 10.60 7.63 -12.01
C ARG A 196 10.24 7.89 -13.47
N ALA A 197 11.27 8.10 -14.32
CA ALA A 197 11.08 8.11 -15.76
C ALA A 197 10.50 6.77 -16.25
N GLU A 198 9.75 6.78 -17.36
CA GLU A 198 9.02 5.62 -17.88
C GLU A 198 9.90 4.37 -18.02
N SER A 199 11.14 4.53 -18.50
CA SER A 199 12.10 3.44 -18.62
C SER A 199 12.56 2.78 -17.32
N PHE A 200 12.17 3.34 -16.15
CA PHE A 200 12.53 2.86 -14.82
C PHE A 200 11.33 2.61 -13.91
N ARG A 201 10.10 2.74 -14.43
CA ARG A 201 8.89 2.50 -13.63
C ARG A 201 8.67 1.02 -13.43
N ILE A 202 8.72 0.59 -12.19
CA ILE A 202 8.51 -0.80 -11.81
C ILE A 202 7.48 -0.92 -10.69
N ARG A 203 6.81 -2.06 -10.66
CA ARG A 203 6.01 -2.54 -9.54
C ARG A 203 6.87 -3.56 -8.78
N THR A 204 7.04 -3.36 -7.48
CA THR A 204 7.71 -4.30 -6.58
C THR A 204 6.67 -4.91 -5.66
N GLU A 205 6.57 -6.22 -5.64
CA GLU A 205 5.62 -6.99 -4.84
C GLU A 205 6.34 -7.93 -3.89
N ILE A 206 5.78 -8.13 -2.69
CA ILE A 206 6.14 -9.23 -1.80
C ILE A 206 5.00 -10.25 -1.85
N LEU A 207 5.31 -11.42 -2.35
CA LEU A 207 4.39 -12.53 -2.58
C LEU A 207 4.79 -13.75 -1.73
N ARG A 208 4.03 -14.84 -1.86
CA ARG A 208 4.46 -16.17 -1.42
C ARG A 208 4.61 -17.09 -2.63
N ASP A 209 5.68 -17.85 -2.64
CA ASP A 209 5.87 -18.95 -3.60
C ASP A 209 4.95 -20.15 -3.26
N ASP A 210 4.93 -21.15 -4.11
CA ASP A 210 4.15 -22.38 -3.94
C ASP A 210 4.50 -23.16 -2.68
N ARG A 211 5.67 -22.90 -2.09
CA ARG A 211 6.16 -23.49 -0.84
C ARG A 211 5.84 -22.63 0.39
N GLY A 212 5.22 -21.48 0.18
CA GLY A 212 4.87 -20.52 1.21
C GLY A 212 6.00 -19.58 1.64
N ASN A 213 7.17 -19.60 1.00
CA ASN A 213 8.26 -18.68 1.27
C ASN A 213 7.92 -17.30 0.72
N ARG A 214 8.42 -16.27 1.39
CA ARG A 214 8.31 -14.89 0.86
C ARG A 214 9.31 -14.70 -0.27
N ILE A 215 8.83 -14.11 -1.37
CA ILE A 215 9.63 -13.69 -2.53
C ILE A 215 9.33 -12.26 -2.87
N VAL A 216 10.24 -11.60 -3.57
CA VAL A 216 10.09 -10.23 -4.08
C VAL A 216 10.11 -10.28 -5.59
N ARG A 217 9.03 -9.84 -6.25
CA ARG A 217 8.97 -9.71 -7.71
C ARG A 217 8.98 -8.26 -8.11
N LYS A 218 9.70 -7.96 -9.18
CA LYS A 218 9.77 -6.64 -9.81
C LYS A 218 9.32 -6.75 -11.25
N TYR A 219 8.20 -6.07 -11.56
CA TYR A 219 7.62 -6.02 -12.90
C TYR A 219 7.81 -4.65 -13.53
N PRO A 220 7.97 -4.54 -14.86
CA PRO A 220 7.89 -3.27 -15.55
C PRO A 220 6.45 -2.75 -15.52
N LEU A 221 6.26 -1.44 -15.28
CA LEU A 221 4.96 -0.77 -15.40
C LEU A 221 4.70 -0.23 -16.80
N THR A 222 5.75 -0.15 -17.61
CA THR A 222 5.71 0.35 -18.98
C THR A 222 6.55 -0.58 -19.87
N LYS A 223 6.30 -0.55 -21.16
CA LYS A 223 7.10 -1.32 -22.13
C LYS A 223 8.57 -0.89 -22.12
N GLU A 224 8.81 0.41 -21.94
CA GLU A 224 10.14 1.00 -21.84
C GLU A 224 10.93 0.48 -20.63
N ALA A 225 10.24 0.11 -19.56
CA ALA A 225 10.86 -0.42 -18.34
C ALA A 225 11.23 -1.91 -18.41
N GLU A 226 10.81 -2.65 -19.44
CA GLU A 226 11.21 -4.06 -19.62
C GLU A 226 12.73 -4.23 -19.67
N ALA A 227 13.43 -3.32 -20.38
CA ALA A 227 14.88 -3.35 -20.46
C ALA A 227 15.54 -3.18 -19.08
N HIS A 228 14.97 -2.31 -18.23
CA HIS A 228 15.44 -2.11 -16.86
C HIS A 228 15.31 -3.38 -16.01
N VAL A 229 14.18 -4.08 -16.13
CA VAL A 229 13.96 -5.36 -15.42
C VAL A 229 14.96 -6.43 -15.90
N ARG A 230 15.17 -6.56 -17.22
CA ARG A 230 16.17 -7.48 -17.78
C ARG A 230 17.59 -7.15 -17.30
N HIS A 231 17.92 -5.85 -17.22
CA HIS A 231 19.23 -5.40 -16.72
C HIS A 231 19.48 -5.78 -15.23
N MET A 232 18.43 -5.91 -14.41
CA MET A 232 18.58 -6.37 -13.01
C MET A 232 19.19 -7.78 -12.95
N MET A 233 18.83 -8.65 -13.89
CA MET A 233 19.35 -10.02 -13.98
C MET A 233 20.80 -10.03 -14.43
N GLU A 234 21.14 -9.21 -15.42
CA GLU A 234 22.55 -9.04 -15.87
C GLU A 234 23.43 -8.47 -14.76
N ALA A 235 22.89 -7.50 -13.99
CA ALA A 235 23.59 -6.91 -12.86
C ALA A 235 23.85 -7.94 -11.75
N TYR A 236 22.88 -8.84 -11.47
CA TYR A 236 23.06 -9.92 -10.52
C TYR A 236 24.26 -10.81 -10.87
N GLU A 237 24.37 -11.28 -12.12
CA GLU A 237 25.48 -12.14 -12.52
C GLU A 237 26.85 -11.43 -12.38
N LYS A 238 26.93 -10.15 -12.72
CA LYS A 238 28.14 -9.35 -12.54
C LYS A 238 28.49 -9.18 -11.05
N LEU A 239 27.52 -8.86 -10.21
CA LEU A 239 27.72 -8.65 -8.78
C LEU A 239 28.09 -9.96 -8.07
N LYS A 240 27.45 -11.07 -8.42
CA LYS A 240 27.77 -12.41 -7.92
C LYS A 240 29.23 -12.79 -8.21
N GLY A 241 29.70 -12.52 -9.44
CA GLY A 241 31.10 -12.73 -9.79
C GLY A 241 32.05 -11.82 -9.01
N ARG A 242 31.72 -10.53 -8.89
CA ARG A 242 32.55 -9.55 -8.16
C ARG A 242 32.73 -9.89 -6.69
N TYR A 243 31.63 -10.31 -6.02
CA TYR A 243 31.64 -10.55 -4.58
C TYR A 243 31.86 -12.04 -4.21
N ALA A 244 32.22 -12.88 -5.18
CA ALA A 244 32.54 -14.29 -4.92
C ALA A 244 33.69 -14.41 -3.90
N GLY A 245 33.42 -15.13 -2.79
CA GLY A 245 34.39 -15.28 -1.69
C GLY A 245 34.50 -14.09 -0.74
N SER A 246 33.69 -13.04 -0.91
CA SER A 246 33.59 -11.94 0.05
C SER A 246 32.60 -12.30 1.20
N ARG A 247 32.47 -11.38 2.18
CA ARG A 247 31.44 -11.44 3.23
C ARG A 247 30.13 -10.76 2.84
N LEU A 248 29.96 -10.38 1.57
CA LEU A 248 28.76 -9.76 1.04
C LEU A 248 28.00 -10.77 0.18
N ASP A 249 26.82 -11.15 0.63
CA ASP A 249 25.93 -11.99 -0.15
C ASP A 249 25.10 -11.14 -1.11
N VAL A 250 25.15 -11.48 -2.38
CA VAL A 250 24.31 -10.86 -3.41
C VAL A 250 23.00 -11.61 -3.49
N ASN A 251 21.89 -10.92 -3.28
CA ASN A 251 20.58 -11.53 -3.33
C ASN A 251 20.30 -12.20 -4.67
N VAL A 252 19.91 -13.46 -4.65
CA VAL A 252 19.67 -14.26 -5.85
C VAL A 252 18.55 -13.66 -6.68
N CYS A 253 18.78 -13.51 -7.98
CA CYS A 253 17.80 -13.00 -8.94
C CYS A 253 17.47 -14.08 -9.96
N HIS A 254 16.21 -14.45 -10.06
CA HIS A 254 15.68 -15.38 -11.04
C HIS A 254 14.87 -14.62 -12.10
N PRO A 255 15.12 -14.86 -13.41
CA PRO A 255 14.28 -14.34 -14.47
C PRO A 255 12.95 -15.10 -14.53
N GLY A 256 11.87 -14.40 -14.82
CA GLY A 256 10.58 -15.00 -15.12
C GLY A 256 9.82 -14.18 -16.17
N GLU A 257 8.71 -14.73 -16.61
CA GLU A 257 7.79 -14.11 -17.56
C GLU A 257 6.37 -14.51 -17.23
N GLU A 258 5.45 -13.55 -17.27
CA GLU A 258 4.02 -13.76 -17.06
C GLU A 258 3.27 -12.98 -18.14
N ASP A 259 2.44 -13.66 -18.92
CA ASP A 259 1.69 -13.09 -20.06
C ASP A 259 2.58 -12.32 -21.07
N GLY A 260 3.82 -12.77 -21.29
CA GLY A 260 4.79 -12.12 -22.16
C GLY A 260 5.50 -10.92 -21.55
N ILE A 261 5.26 -10.63 -20.28
CA ILE A 261 5.90 -9.53 -19.53
C ILE A 261 7.02 -10.10 -18.65
N PRO A 262 8.28 -9.63 -18.83
CA PRO A 262 9.39 -10.11 -18.00
C PRO A 262 9.26 -9.60 -16.55
N TYR A 263 9.68 -10.43 -15.61
CA TYR A 263 9.88 -10.01 -14.23
C TYR A 263 11.20 -10.53 -13.65
N ALA A 264 11.72 -9.81 -12.66
CA ALA A 264 12.86 -10.24 -11.86
C ALA A 264 12.37 -10.68 -10.49
N GLU A 265 12.65 -11.93 -10.09
CA GLU A 265 12.29 -12.48 -8.80
C GLU A 265 13.51 -12.59 -7.90
N PHE A 266 13.37 -12.18 -6.66
CA PHE A 266 14.40 -12.19 -5.64
C PHE A 266 13.91 -12.96 -4.40
N GLU A 267 14.83 -13.58 -3.69
CA GLU A 267 14.53 -14.10 -2.36
C GLU A 267 14.20 -12.93 -1.41
N PHE A 268 13.24 -13.14 -0.52
CA PHE A 268 12.98 -12.17 0.55
C PHE A 268 14.04 -12.33 1.64
N VAL A 269 14.94 -11.37 1.73
CA VAL A 269 15.95 -11.30 2.77
C VAL A 269 15.34 -10.74 4.05
N SER A 270 15.31 -11.55 5.10
CA SER A 270 14.91 -11.07 6.43
C SER A 270 16.09 -10.38 7.09
N GLY A 271 15.88 -9.18 7.60
CA GLY A 271 16.93 -8.40 8.26
C GLY A 271 16.50 -6.96 8.44
N ARG A 272 17.37 -6.18 9.03
CA ARG A 272 17.17 -4.74 9.21
C ARG A 272 18.02 -3.98 8.21
N PRO A 273 17.50 -2.94 7.55
CA PRO A 273 18.28 -2.06 6.70
C PRO A 273 19.45 -1.43 7.47
N LEU A 274 20.58 -1.26 6.81
CA LEU A 274 21.74 -0.58 7.42
C LEU A 274 21.38 0.85 7.86
N SER A 275 20.56 1.55 7.10
CA SER A 275 20.05 2.88 7.45
C SER A 275 19.34 2.89 8.81
N GLU A 276 18.50 1.90 9.08
CA GLU A 276 17.78 1.78 10.37
C GLU A 276 18.77 1.57 11.55
N LEU A 277 19.77 0.72 11.36
CA LEU A 277 20.81 0.51 12.36
C LEU A 277 21.65 1.77 12.61
N MET A 278 21.94 2.52 11.57
CA MET A 278 22.66 3.79 11.65
C MET A 278 21.82 4.88 12.35
N ASP A 279 20.52 4.97 12.03
CA ASP A 279 19.58 5.90 12.68
C ASP A 279 19.47 5.60 14.17
N GLU A 280 19.41 4.33 14.59
CA GLU A 280 19.43 3.96 16.00
C GLU A 280 20.72 4.39 16.74
N CYS A 281 21.88 4.28 16.07
CA CYS A 281 23.12 4.79 16.64
C CYS A 281 23.05 6.30 16.87
N LEU A 282 22.48 7.05 15.91
CA LEU A 282 22.30 8.51 16.05
C LEU A 282 21.32 8.86 17.18
N ASP A 283 20.19 8.17 17.27
CA ASP A 283 19.19 8.36 18.33
C ASP A 283 19.78 8.12 19.74
N ARG A 284 20.68 7.15 19.86
CA ARG A 284 21.40 6.83 21.11
C ARG A 284 22.66 7.67 21.34
N GLN A 285 23.00 8.55 20.41
CA GLN A 285 24.26 9.32 20.40
C GLN A 285 25.52 8.43 20.40
N ASP A 286 25.40 7.21 19.85
CA ASP A 286 26.48 6.24 19.70
C ASP A 286 27.25 6.50 18.38
N ILE A 287 28.11 7.49 18.42
CA ILE A 287 28.93 7.89 17.26
C ILE A 287 29.96 6.81 16.89
N GLU A 288 30.49 6.07 17.86
CA GLU A 288 31.43 4.97 17.59
C GLU A 288 30.75 3.80 16.90
N GLY A 289 29.54 3.42 17.33
CA GLY A 289 28.71 2.41 16.68
C GLY A 289 28.35 2.79 15.24
N PHE A 290 27.94 4.05 15.02
CA PHE A 290 27.67 4.57 13.67
C PHE A 290 28.88 4.45 12.75
N HIS A 291 30.05 4.92 13.19
CA HIS A 291 31.30 4.83 12.43
C HIS A 291 31.70 3.38 12.13
N SER A 292 31.50 2.49 13.10
CA SER A 292 31.80 1.07 12.96
C SER A 292 30.94 0.39 11.89
N LEU A 293 29.63 0.63 11.92
CA LEU A 293 28.69 0.13 10.91
C LEU A 293 29.02 0.63 9.51
N PHE A 294 29.34 1.92 9.40
CA PHE A 294 29.68 2.52 8.11
C PHE A 294 31.01 2.02 7.57
N ALA A 295 32.03 1.87 8.42
CA ALA A 295 33.32 1.32 8.04
C ALA A 295 33.21 -0.13 7.57
N GLU A 296 32.42 -0.97 8.27
CA GLU A 296 32.16 -2.34 7.86
C GLU A 296 31.43 -2.41 6.54
N TYR A 297 30.46 -1.53 6.30
CA TYR A 297 29.79 -1.44 4.99
C TYR A 297 30.78 -1.12 3.87
N LEU A 298 31.62 -0.11 4.07
CA LEU A 298 32.62 0.29 3.06
C LEU A 298 33.63 -0.84 2.78
N GLU A 299 34.09 -1.54 3.81
CA GLU A 299 34.97 -2.69 3.66
C GLU A 299 34.32 -3.81 2.83
N ARG A 300 33.05 -4.11 3.09
CA ARG A 300 32.34 -5.17 2.37
C ARG A 300 32.06 -4.80 0.90
N VAL A 301 31.61 -3.56 0.61
CA VAL A 301 31.31 -3.14 -0.77
C VAL A 301 32.57 -2.81 -1.57
N GLY A 302 33.66 -2.45 -0.92
CA GLY A 302 34.97 -2.21 -1.52
C GLY A 302 35.73 -3.47 -1.93
N PHE A 303 35.20 -4.67 -1.62
CA PHE A 303 35.81 -5.93 -1.99
C PHE A 303 35.83 -6.11 -3.52
N GLY A 304 36.97 -6.53 -4.05
CA GLY A 304 37.17 -6.81 -5.48
C GLY A 304 38.25 -5.92 -6.11
N GLU A 305 38.50 -6.12 -7.41
CA GLU A 305 39.51 -5.34 -8.18
C GLU A 305 39.04 -3.89 -8.37
N GLU A 306 39.96 -2.95 -8.23
CA GLU A 306 39.76 -1.56 -8.62
C GLU A 306 39.46 -1.45 -10.10
N VAL A 307 38.31 -0.92 -10.47
CA VAL A 307 38.00 -0.63 -11.87
C VAL A 307 38.25 0.85 -12.10
N PRO A 308 39.10 1.24 -13.09
CA PRO A 308 39.30 2.66 -13.43
C PRO A 308 37.95 3.29 -13.79
N VAL A 309 37.64 4.40 -13.14
CA VAL A 309 36.50 5.24 -13.54
C VAL A 309 36.90 5.96 -14.84
N ALA A 310 36.15 5.68 -15.93
CA ALA A 310 36.36 6.33 -17.23
C ALA A 310 35.78 7.76 -17.22
#